data_88aeca5eb63f606b2276464ef66e6be4
#
_entry.id   88aeca5eb63f606b2276464ef66e6be4
#
_cell.length_a   1.000
_cell.length_b   1.000
_cell.length_c   1.000
_cell.angle_alpha   90.00
_cell.angle_beta   90.00
_cell.angle_gamma   90.00
#
_symmetry.space_group_name_H-M   'P 1'
#
loop_
_entity.id
_entity.type
_entity.pdbx_description
1 polymer ?
#
loop_
_entity_poly.entity_id
_entity_poly.type
_entity_poly.pdbx_seq_one_letter_code
_entity_poly.pdbx_strand_id
1 'polypeptide(L)'
;MKPASELASVVVETARLLPAEQVEVVAAVLEQQRGSRPPGSQGLRDLVPTEPFRAAIDRLVRAWDKHPQVGGESIALSLRAASAAYLKAREESTIEVVWTGPEGDVDVRLTYAVLLEVIRAASRRLTLLSFAAHRVQEVAHALQVAVNRGTEVRLILDGGTAADRAYHASGGISVYTWPPTLLPDHDPGHASLHAKAAIADDKIAFVTSANLTGYALDRNMELGLVVRGGNVPLLLADHFAGLIDRGVLVRA
;
A
#
# COMPACT_ATOMS: atom_id res chain seq x y z
N MET A 1 -3.94 -19.85 -10.44
CA MET A 1 -2.84 -19.92 -9.46
C MET A 1 -2.57 -21.39 -9.16
N LYS A 2 -1.30 -21.86 -9.13
CA LYS A 2 -1.00 -23.28 -8.80
C LYS A 2 -1.30 -23.52 -7.31
N PRO A 3 -1.84 -24.70 -6.91
CA PRO A 3 -2.23 -24.98 -5.51
C PRO A 3 -1.13 -24.69 -4.47
N ALA A 4 0.11 -25.05 -4.75
CA ALA A 4 1.25 -24.77 -3.87
C ALA A 4 1.49 -23.25 -3.64
N SER A 5 1.04 -22.38 -4.58
CA SER A 5 1.14 -20.93 -4.42
C SER A 5 0.06 -20.36 -3.48
N GLU A 6 -1.09 -21.04 -3.35
CA GLU A 6 -2.16 -20.63 -2.41
C GLU A 6 -1.71 -20.81 -0.96
N LEU A 7 -1.16 -21.97 -0.60
CA LEU A 7 -0.66 -22.25 0.74
C LEU A 7 0.49 -21.27 1.11
N ALA A 8 1.43 -21.06 0.20
CA ALA A 8 2.54 -20.14 0.43
C ALA A 8 2.05 -18.71 0.67
N SER A 9 1.06 -18.22 -0.10
CA SER A 9 0.45 -16.89 0.12
C SER A 9 -0.19 -16.79 1.48
N VAL A 10 -0.96 -17.79 1.90
CA VAL A 10 -1.62 -17.80 3.22
C VAL A 10 -0.61 -17.84 4.36
N VAL A 11 0.50 -18.58 4.22
CA VAL A 11 1.61 -18.58 5.20
C VAL A 11 2.20 -17.18 5.34
N VAL A 12 2.51 -16.52 4.22
CA VAL A 12 3.06 -15.15 4.22
C VAL A 12 2.07 -14.15 4.85
N GLU A 13 0.78 -14.21 4.47
CA GLU A 13 -0.25 -13.34 5.03
C GLU A 13 -0.40 -13.54 6.55
N THR A 14 -0.38 -14.80 7.02
CA THR A 14 -0.44 -15.13 8.43
C THR A 14 0.77 -14.59 9.18
N ALA A 15 1.98 -14.80 8.65
CA ALA A 15 3.23 -14.30 9.25
C ALA A 15 3.32 -12.77 9.28
N ARG A 16 2.70 -12.07 8.33
CA ARG A 16 2.61 -10.59 8.31
C ARG A 16 1.62 -10.06 9.33
N LEU A 17 0.53 -10.76 9.56
CA LEU A 17 -0.54 -10.33 10.45
C LEU A 17 -0.19 -10.57 11.92
N LEU A 18 0.42 -11.70 12.24
CA LEU A 18 0.77 -12.06 13.61
C LEU A 18 2.05 -11.33 14.06
N PRO A 19 2.11 -10.82 15.31
CA PRO A 19 3.37 -10.42 15.92
C PRO A 19 4.39 -11.56 15.93
N ALA A 20 5.69 -11.26 15.86
CA ALA A 20 6.76 -12.25 15.82
C ALA A 20 6.70 -13.26 16.98
N GLU A 21 6.38 -12.79 18.19
CA GLU A 21 6.18 -13.64 19.36
C GLU A 21 5.06 -14.65 19.16
N GLN A 22 3.95 -14.23 18.55
CA GLN A 22 2.81 -15.10 18.26
C GLN A 22 3.12 -16.11 17.14
N VAL A 23 3.91 -15.68 16.13
CA VAL A 23 4.41 -16.59 15.10
C VAL A 23 5.26 -17.70 15.73
N GLU A 24 6.13 -17.35 16.69
CA GLU A 24 6.99 -18.34 17.37
C GLU A 24 6.18 -19.33 18.20
N VAL A 25 5.18 -18.86 18.95
CA VAL A 25 4.28 -19.73 19.74
C VAL A 25 3.52 -20.71 18.83
N VAL A 26 2.96 -20.23 17.73
CA VAL A 26 2.27 -21.07 16.75
C VAL A 26 3.23 -22.07 16.10
N ALA A 27 4.40 -21.61 15.65
CA ALA A 27 5.40 -22.44 15.01
C ALA A 27 5.91 -23.56 15.92
N ALA A 28 6.16 -23.28 17.21
CA ALA A 28 6.61 -24.28 18.18
C ALA A 28 5.59 -25.42 18.36
N VAL A 29 4.29 -25.13 18.33
CA VAL A 29 3.25 -26.14 18.41
C VAL A 29 3.19 -26.96 17.12
N LEU A 30 3.35 -26.30 15.96
CA LEU A 30 3.33 -26.98 14.65
C LEU A 30 4.54 -27.92 14.47
N GLU A 31 5.72 -27.60 14.99
CA GLU A 31 6.89 -28.48 14.96
C GLU A 31 6.70 -29.78 15.74
N GLN A 32 5.92 -29.75 16.82
CA GLN A 32 5.65 -30.93 17.62
C GLN A 32 4.62 -31.88 16.96
N GLN A 33 3.97 -31.44 15.91
CA GLN A 33 2.99 -32.24 15.17
C GLN A 33 3.70 -33.28 14.30
N ARG A 34 3.77 -34.53 14.80
CA ARG A 34 4.28 -35.69 14.07
C ARG A 34 3.25 -36.14 13.03
N GLY A 35 3.19 -35.48 11.88
CA GLY A 35 2.30 -35.88 10.79
C GLY A 35 1.99 -34.73 9.83
N SER A 36 1.48 -35.10 8.68
CA SER A 36 1.11 -34.17 7.61
C SER A 36 -0.34 -33.65 7.71
N ARG A 37 -1.03 -33.97 8.81
CA ARG A 37 -2.40 -33.48 9.01
C ARG A 37 -2.40 -32.26 9.94
N PRO A 38 -3.05 -31.15 9.56
CA PRO A 38 -3.14 -30.00 10.45
C PRO A 38 -3.85 -30.40 11.77
N PRO A 39 -3.39 -29.84 12.93
CA PRO A 39 -4.15 -29.94 14.16
C PRO A 39 -5.52 -29.30 13.95
N GLY A 40 -6.51 -29.71 14.74
CA GLY A 40 -7.79 -28.98 14.78
C GLY A 40 -7.52 -27.48 15.00
N SER A 41 -8.20 -26.61 14.26
CA SER A 41 -7.95 -25.15 14.32
C SER A 41 -8.10 -24.57 15.73
N GLN A 42 -8.94 -25.19 16.59
CA GLN A 42 -9.22 -24.71 17.93
C GLN A 42 -7.95 -24.58 18.81
N GLY A 43 -7.10 -25.62 18.83
CA GLY A 43 -5.88 -25.59 19.64
C GLY A 43 -4.89 -24.47 19.22
N LEU A 44 -4.83 -24.15 17.93
CA LEU A 44 -4.01 -23.04 17.42
C LEU A 44 -4.69 -21.68 17.62
N ARG A 45 -6.02 -21.61 17.58
CA ARG A 45 -6.79 -20.39 17.87
C ARG A 45 -6.60 -19.91 19.31
N ASP A 46 -6.51 -20.85 20.25
CA ASP A 46 -6.35 -20.55 21.67
C ASP A 46 -4.98 -19.94 21.99
N LEU A 47 -4.00 -20.07 21.08
CA LEU A 47 -2.67 -19.49 21.21
C LEU A 47 -2.62 -18.00 20.85
N VAL A 48 -3.65 -17.47 20.17
CA VAL A 48 -3.64 -16.10 19.66
C VAL A 48 -4.78 -15.26 20.27
N PRO A 49 -4.50 -14.00 20.67
CA PRO A 49 -5.41 -13.26 21.55
C PRO A 49 -6.64 -12.66 20.84
N THR A 50 -6.54 -12.32 19.57
CA THR A 50 -7.56 -11.51 18.87
C THR A 50 -8.28 -12.30 17.78
N GLU A 51 -9.53 -11.90 17.46
CA GLU A 51 -10.32 -12.54 16.42
C GLU A 51 -9.70 -12.41 15.01
N PRO A 52 -9.08 -11.30 14.60
CA PRO A 52 -8.33 -11.23 13.34
C PRO A 52 -7.20 -12.27 13.24
N PHE A 53 -6.47 -12.52 14.33
CA PHE A 53 -5.41 -13.53 14.38
C PHE A 53 -5.99 -14.94 14.29
N ARG A 54 -7.08 -15.21 15.00
CA ARG A 54 -7.81 -16.50 14.94
C ARG A 54 -8.31 -16.78 13.52
N ALA A 55 -8.86 -15.78 12.85
CA ALA A 55 -9.28 -15.90 11.47
C ALA A 55 -8.10 -16.20 10.52
N ALA A 56 -6.91 -15.65 10.76
CA ALA A 56 -5.70 -15.99 10.00
C ALA A 56 -5.28 -17.44 10.23
N ILE A 57 -5.29 -17.92 11.47
CA ILE A 57 -5.03 -19.32 11.82
C ILE A 57 -6.03 -20.24 11.10
N ASP A 58 -7.31 -19.92 11.08
CA ASP A 58 -8.33 -20.72 10.39
C ASP A 58 -8.07 -20.79 8.87
N ARG A 59 -7.64 -19.69 8.25
CA ARG A 59 -7.25 -19.69 6.83
C ARG A 59 -6.03 -20.57 6.60
N LEU A 60 -5.03 -20.49 7.46
CA LEU A 60 -3.81 -21.29 7.39
C LEU A 60 -4.14 -22.77 7.47
N VAL A 61 -4.94 -23.19 8.47
CA VAL A 61 -5.33 -24.59 8.65
C VAL A 61 -6.11 -25.11 7.45
N ARG A 62 -7.09 -24.34 6.95
CA ARG A 62 -7.86 -24.71 5.75
C ARG A 62 -7.01 -24.82 4.49
N ALA A 63 -6.04 -23.92 4.31
CA ALA A 63 -5.14 -23.97 3.17
C ALA A 63 -4.19 -25.17 3.28
N TRP A 64 -3.69 -25.47 4.48
CA TRP A 64 -2.82 -26.60 4.73
C TRP A 64 -3.52 -27.95 4.56
N ASP A 65 -4.77 -28.09 4.99
CA ASP A 65 -5.55 -29.33 4.87
C ASP A 65 -5.70 -29.81 3.39
N LYS A 66 -5.62 -28.88 2.44
CA LYS A 66 -5.56 -29.19 1.00
C LYS A 66 -4.20 -29.74 0.54
N HIS A 67 -3.19 -29.76 1.42
CA HIS A 67 -1.81 -30.15 1.11
C HIS A 67 -1.27 -31.18 2.11
N PRO A 68 -1.83 -32.40 2.15
CA PRO A 68 -1.49 -33.42 3.15
C PRO A 68 -0.03 -33.91 3.08
N GLN A 69 0.70 -33.58 1.99
CA GLN A 69 2.13 -33.86 1.84
C GLN A 69 3.03 -32.86 2.59
N VAL A 70 2.50 -31.74 3.12
CA VAL A 70 3.27 -30.71 3.81
C VAL A 70 3.20 -30.95 5.32
N GLY A 71 4.33 -31.23 5.95
CA GLY A 71 4.41 -31.45 7.40
C GLY A 71 4.35 -30.15 8.20
N GLY A 72 4.00 -30.29 9.50
CA GLY A 72 3.93 -29.17 10.43
C GLY A 72 5.26 -28.42 10.58
N GLU A 73 6.39 -29.14 10.57
CA GLU A 73 7.73 -28.53 10.57
C GLU A 73 7.95 -27.59 9.38
N SER A 74 7.47 -27.98 8.19
CA SER A 74 7.60 -27.15 6.98
C SER A 74 6.77 -25.86 7.09
N ILE A 75 5.58 -25.94 7.65
CA ILE A 75 4.73 -24.77 7.91
C ILE A 75 5.38 -23.87 8.97
N ALA A 76 5.88 -24.44 10.08
CA ALA A 76 6.54 -23.72 11.15
C ALA A 76 7.78 -22.96 10.63
N LEU A 77 8.64 -23.64 9.89
CA LEU A 77 9.82 -23.02 9.26
C LEU A 77 9.43 -21.90 8.30
N SER A 78 8.39 -22.12 7.48
CA SER A 78 7.91 -21.13 6.52
C SER A 78 7.33 -19.89 7.21
N LEU A 79 6.58 -20.05 8.30
CA LEU A 79 6.06 -18.96 9.11
C LEU A 79 7.20 -18.11 9.72
N ARG A 80 8.21 -18.77 10.32
CA ARG A 80 9.38 -18.08 10.87
C ARG A 80 10.16 -17.33 9.80
N ALA A 81 10.44 -17.99 8.68
CA ALA A 81 11.17 -17.38 7.57
C ALA A 81 10.42 -16.16 7.00
N ALA A 82 9.11 -16.27 6.80
CA ALA A 82 8.28 -15.18 6.32
C ALA A 82 8.23 -14.01 7.33
N SER A 83 8.08 -14.29 8.63
CA SER A 83 8.09 -13.30 9.69
C SER A 83 9.45 -12.58 9.79
N ALA A 84 10.55 -13.32 9.77
CA ALA A 84 11.89 -12.74 9.81
C ALA A 84 12.19 -11.85 8.58
N ALA A 85 11.80 -12.32 7.39
CA ALA A 85 11.94 -11.53 6.16
C ALA A 85 11.10 -10.24 6.21
N TYR A 86 9.88 -10.32 6.73
CA TYR A 86 9.01 -9.16 6.90
C TYR A 86 9.57 -8.13 7.89
N LEU A 87 10.08 -8.59 9.04
CA LEU A 87 10.71 -7.71 10.04
C LEU A 87 11.96 -7.02 9.46
N LYS A 88 12.81 -7.77 8.79
CA LYS A 88 14.00 -7.22 8.13
C LYS A 88 13.62 -6.15 7.09
N ALA A 89 12.63 -6.43 6.25
CA ALA A 89 12.14 -5.46 5.27
C ALA A 89 11.58 -4.18 5.93
N ARG A 90 11.01 -4.29 7.14
CA ARG A 90 10.56 -3.12 7.91
C ARG A 90 11.72 -2.30 8.50
N GLU A 91 12.78 -2.96 8.95
CA GLU A 91 13.99 -2.30 9.48
C GLU A 91 14.74 -1.55 8.37
N GLU A 92 14.68 -2.02 7.13
CA GLU A 92 15.32 -1.40 5.97
C GLU A 92 14.54 -0.17 5.44
N SER A 93 13.54 0.34 6.14
CA SER A 93 12.80 1.54 5.72
C SER A 93 13.59 2.81 6.07
N THR A 94 13.63 3.76 5.13
CA THR A 94 14.12 5.12 5.37
C THR A 94 12.97 6.12 5.31
N ILE A 95 13.02 7.13 6.20
CA ILE A 95 12.05 8.22 6.24
C ILE A 95 12.82 9.53 6.12
N GLU A 96 12.47 10.34 5.13
CA GLU A 96 13.09 11.64 4.89
C GLU A 96 12.01 12.74 4.99
N VAL A 97 12.37 13.87 5.61
CA VAL A 97 11.51 15.06 5.68
C VAL A 97 11.59 15.81 4.35
N VAL A 98 10.43 16.26 3.88
CA VAL A 98 10.29 17.02 2.64
C VAL A 98 9.57 18.33 2.93
N TRP A 99 10.08 19.42 2.41
CA TRP A 99 9.61 20.77 2.73
C TRP A 99 9.52 21.65 1.48
N THR A 100 8.51 22.48 1.44
CA THR A 100 8.45 23.66 0.59
C THR A 100 8.16 24.88 1.49
N GLY A 101 8.89 25.96 1.31
CA GLY A 101 8.71 27.17 2.12
C GLY A 101 10.04 27.90 2.35
N PRO A 102 10.07 28.86 3.29
CA PRO A 102 11.30 29.55 3.66
C PRO A 102 12.41 28.59 4.06
N GLU A 103 13.64 28.93 3.70
CA GLU A 103 14.83 28.17 4.08
C GLU A 103 15.02 28.20 5.60
N GLY A 104 15.42 27.08 6.16
CA GLY A 104 15.80 26.91 7.57
C GLY A 104 17.24 26.43 7.67
N ASP A 105 17.71 26.21 8.91
CA ASP A 105 19.08 25.77 9.19
C ASP A 105 19.31 24.25 8.96
N VAL A 106 18.27 23.54 8.53
CA VAL A 106 18.33 22.09 8.30
C VAL A 106 18.14 21.81 6.81
N ASP A 107 19.02 20.99 6.25
CA ASP A 107 18.88 20.51 4.88
C ASP A 107 17.66 19.59 4.74
N VAL A 108 16.67 20.06 4.01
CA VAL A 108 15.46 19.30 3.68
C VAL A 108 15.25 19.23 2.18
N ARG A 109 14.62 18.17 1.72
CA ARG A 109 14.36 17.98 0.30
C ARG A 109 13.15 18.78 -0.14
N LEU A 110 13.18 19.32 -1.35
CA LEU A 110 12.06 20.06 -1.93
C LEU A 110 10.92 19.12 -2.35
N THR A 111 9.70 19.47 -2.00
CA THR A 111 8.45 18.78 -2.33
C THR A 111 8.37 18.41 -3.82
N TYR A 112 8.63 19.39 -4.68
CA TYR A 112 8.58 19.20 -6.13
C TYR A 112 9.61 18.19 -6.65
N ALA A 113 10.84 18.28 -6.17
CA ALA A 113 11.92 17.38 -6.56
C ALA A 113 11.61 15.92 -6.15
N VAL A 114 11.11 15.73 -4.93
CA VAL A 114 10.72 14.42 -4.41
C VAL A 114 9.54 13.84 -5.17
N LEU A 115 8.52 14.64 -5.49
CA LEU A 115 7.39 14.19 -6.30
C LEU A 115 7.85 13.66 -7.67
N LEU A 116 8.69 14.43 -8.38
CA LEU A 116 9.22 14.01 -9.68
C LEU A 116 10.09 12.76 -9.57
N GLU A 117 10.87 12.63 -8.51
CA GLU A 117 11.67 11.43 -8.24
C GLU A 117 10.79 10.20 -8.06
N VAL A 118 9.73 10.28 -7.26
CA VAL A 118 8.80 9.17 -7.02
C VAL A 118 8.10 8.77 -8.33
N ILE A 119 7.65 9.73 -9.13
CA ILE A 119 7.06 9.46 -10.46
C ILE A 119 8.06 8.73 -11.38
N ARG A 120 9.31 9.19 -11.41
CA ARG A 120 10.36 8.59 -12.25
C ARG A 120 10.80 7.21 -11.78
N ALA A 121 10.77 6.95 -10.48
CA ALA A 121 11.13 5.67 -9.88
C ALA A 121 10.10 4.56 -10.14
N ALA A 122 8.84 4.92 -10.41
CA ALA A 122 7.78 3.95 -10.65
C ALA A 122 8.04 3.15 -11.94
N SER A 123 8.05 1.83 -11.84
CA SER A 123 8.29 0.91 -12.97
C SER A 123 7.09 0.00 -13.28
N ARG A 124 6.27 -0.34 -12.29
CA ARG A 124 5.09 -1.20 -12.42
C ARG A 124 3.80 -0.41 -12.24
N ARG A 125 3.67 0.30 -11.12
CA ARG A 125 2.47 1.04 -10.75
C ARG A 125 2.82 2.34 -10.06
N LEU A 126 2.12 3.38 -10.44
CA LEU A 126 2.14 4.69 -9.79
C LEU A 126 0.72 5.08 -9.39
N THR A 127 0.48 5.35 -8.12
CA THR A 127 -0.78 5.89 -7.62
C THR A 127 -0.54 7.29 -7.06
N LEU A 128 -1.25 8.28 -7.57
CA LEU A 128 -1.18 9.67 -7.14
C LEU A 128 -2.54 10.12 -6.62
N LEU A 129 -2.55 10.79 -5.47
CA LEU A 129 -3.73 11.36 -4.85
C LEU A 129 -3.57 12.88 -4.69
N SER A 130 -4.60 13.65 -5.05
CA SER A 130 -4.62 15.10 -4.84
C SER A 130 -6.03 15.65 -4.78
N PHE A 131 -6.30 16.59 -3.86
CA PHE A 131 -7.56 17.35 -3.81
C PHE A 131 -7.71 18.25 -5.04
N ALA A 132 -6.63 18.93 -5.44
CA ALA A 132 -6.58 19.78 -6.62
C ALA A 132 -5.37 19.42 -7.48
N ALA A 133 -5.61 19.24 -8.76
CA ALA A 133 -4.55 19.03 -9.75
C ALA A 133 -4.63 20.14 -10.81
N HIS A 134 -3.65 21.03 -10.82
CA HIS A 134 -3.43 21.94 -11.93
C HIS A 134 -2.27 21.40 -12.77
N ARG A 135 -2.39 21.49 -14.09
CA ARG A 135 -1.39 20.94 -15.00
C ARG A 135 -0.03 21.62 -14.80
N VAL A 136 0.81 21.02 -13.97
CA VAL A 136 2.22 21.35 -13.88
C VAL A 136 2.90 20.63 -15.01
N GLN A 137 3.43 21.36 -15.97
CA GLN A 137 3.91 20.84 -17.26
C GLN A 137 4.93 19.69 -17.08
N GLU A 138 5.87 19.85 -16.14
CA GLU A 138 6.89 18.83 -15.89
C GLU A 138 6.33 17.58 -15.22
N VAL A 139 5.34 17.70 -14.32
CA VAL A 139 4.65 16.56 -13.73
C VAL A 139 3.87 15.81 -14.80
N ALA A 140 3.12 16.52 -15.66
CA ALA A 140 2.40 15.91 -16.77
C ALA A 140 3.34 15.17 -17.72
N HIS A 141 4.50 15.76 -18.04
CA HIS A 141 5.53 15.12 -18.85
C HIS A 141 6.09 13.86 -18.16
N ALA A 142 6.42 13.93 -16.87
CA ALA A 142 6.94 12.78 -16.14
C ALA A 142 5.93 11.62 -16.08
N LEU A 143 4.64 11.92 -15.90
CA LEU A 143 3.56 10.92 -15.95
C LEU A 143 3.45 10.27 -17.33
N GLN A 144 3.53 11.06 -18.40
CA GLN A 144 3.50 10.51 -19.77
C GLN A 144 4.71 9.62 -20.06
N VAL A 145 5.90 9.99 -19.57
CA VAL A 145 7.10 9.15 -19.67
C VAL A 145 6.91 7.83 -18.90
N ALA A 146 6.29 7.87 -17.73
CA ALA A 146 5.99 6.65 -16.96
C ALA A 146 5.01 5.75 -17.73
N VAL A 147 3.94 6.30 -18.30
CA VAL A 147 2.99 5.57 -19.17
C VAL A 147 3.71 4.93 -20.36
N ASN A 148 4.57 5.67 -21.05
CA ASN A 148 5.30 5.18 -22.21
C ASN A 148 6.28 4.03 -21.86
N ARG A 149 6.74 3.95 -20.61
CA ARG A 149 7.53 2.82 -20.10
C ARG A 149 6.69 1.59 -19.74
N GLY A 150 5.36 1.68 -19.82
CA GLY A 150 4.45 0.62 -19.42
C GLY A 150 4.06 0.64 -17.94
N THR A 151 4.37 1.73 -17.21
CA THR A 151 3.92 1.90 -15.82
C THR A 151 2.40 2.11 -15.80
N GLU A 152 1.67 1.36 -14.98
CA GLU A 152 0.25 1.59 -14.70
C GLU A 152 0.11 2.86 -13.87
N VAL A 153 -0.44 3.94 -14.44
CA VAL A 153 -0.62 5.22 -13.77
C VAL A 153 -2.08 5.40 -13.35
N ARG A 154 -2.31 5.54 -12.04
CA ARG A 154 -3.60 5.82 -11.42
C ARG A 154 -3.58 7.20 -10.78
N LEU A 155 -4.49 8.07 -11.18
CA LEU A 155 -4.74 9.35 -10.51
C LEU A 155 -6.04 9.26 -9.73
N ILE A 156 -6.01 9.58 -8.44
CA ILE A 156 -7.19 9.66 -7.58
C ILE A 156 -7.39 11.14 -7.26
N LEU A 157 -8.44 11.75 -7.80
CA LEU A 157 -8.70 13.19 -7.73
C LEU A 157 -10.07 13.44 -7.11
N ASP A 158 -10.28 14.61 -6.53
CA ASP A 158 -11.57 14.98 -5.93
C ASP A 158 -12.70 15.06 -6.97
N GLY A 159 -12.34 15.39 -8.20
CA GLY A 159 -13.25 15.41 -9.35
C GLY A 159 -13.83 16.79 -9.62
N GLY A 160 -14.26 16.99 -10.87
CA GLY A 160 -15.03 18.18 -11.30
C GLY A 160 -14.20 19.34 -11.82
N THR A 161 -12.89 19.36 -11.74
CA THR A 161 -12.07 20.46 -12.25
C THR A 161 -11.73 20.31 -13.75
N ALA A 162 -11.38 21.43 -14.41
CA ALA A 162 -10.91 21.40 -15.80
C ALA A 162 -9.57 20.64 -15.93
N ALA A 163 -8.74 20.63 -14.86
CA ALA A 163 -7.48 19.91 -14.82
C ALA A 163 -7.71 18.40 -14.76
N ASP A 164 -8.72 17.93 -14.03
CA ASP A 164 -9.09 16.51 -13.98
C ASP A 164 -9.45 16.01 -15.38
N ARG A 165 -10.23 16.78 -16.13
CA ARG A 165 -10.57 16.48 -17.54
C ARG A 165 -9.36 16.43 -18.47
N ALA A 166 -8.33 17.24 -18.20
CA ALA A 166 -7.10 17.23 -19.00
C ALA A 166 -6.28 15.95 -18.78
N TYR A 167 -6.28 15.38 -17.57
CA TYR A 167 -5.64 14.08 -17.31
C TYR A 167 -6.43 12.92 -17.92
N HIS A 168 -7.78 12.99 -17.97
CA HIS A 168 -8.60 12.02 -18.70
C HIS A 168 -8.26 11.95 -20.18
N ALA A 169 -7.97 13.10 -20.80
CA ALA A 169 -7.60 13.17 -22.22
C ALA A 169 -6.18 12.66 -22.50
N SER A 170 -5.36 12.45 -21.46
CA SER A 170 -4.00 11.92 -21.58
C SER A 170 -4.06 10.40 -21.64
N GLY A 171 -3.82 9.80 -22.80
CA GLY A 171 -3.87 8.35 -22.99
C GLY A 171 -2.98 7.59 -22.01
N GLY A 172 -3.50 6.45 -21.49
CA GLY A 172 -2.75 5.54 -20.61
C GLY A 172 -2.80 5.88 -19.11
N ILE A 173 -3.45 6.98 -18.71
CA ILE A 173 -3.68 7.34 -17.30
C ILE A 173 -5.10 6.95 -16.90
N SER A 174 -5.26 6.18 -15.82
CA SER A 174 -6.56 5.87 -15.25
C SER A 174 -6.89 6.87 -14.15
N VAL A 175 -7.99 7.60 -14.32
CA VAL A 175 -8.44 8.59 -13.32
C VAL A 175 -9.60 8.01 -12.52
N TYR A 176 -9.55 8.19 -11.21
CA TYR A 176 -10.57 7.75 -10.25
C TYR A 176 -11.03 8.93 -9.40
N THR A 177 -12.28 8.88 -8.96
CA THR A 177 -12.88 9.87 -8.07
C THR A 177 -13.67 9.19 -6.95
N TRP A 178 -13.87 9.89 -5.85
CA TRP A 178 -14.83 9.51 -4.82
C TRP A 178 -16.16 10.20 -5.12
N PRO A 179 -17.17 9.48 -5.65
CA PRO A 179 -18.39 10.12 -6.11
C PRO A 179 -19.23 10.63 -4.94
N PRO A 180 -19.89 11.80 -5.06
CA PRO A 180 -20.74 12.37 -4.03
C PRO A 180 -21.86 11.44 -3.53
N THR A 181 -22.33 10.54 -4.36
CA THR A 181 -23.37 9.56 -4.03
C THR A 181 -22.94 8.49 -3.02
N LEU A 182 -21.62 8.33 -2.80
CA LEU A 182 -21.04 7.40 -1.84
C LEU A 182 -20.53 8.11 -0.59
N LEU A 183 -20.70 9.44 -0.49
CA LEU A 183 -20.37 10.19 0.71
C LEU A 183 -21.37 9.83 1.82
N PRO A 184 -20.92 9.75 3.11
CA PRO A 184 -21.82 9.57 4.23
C PRO A 184 -22.91 10.65 4.25
N ASP A 185 -24.12 10.31 4.71
CA ASP A 185 -25.33 11.17 4.77
C ASP A 185 -25.20 12.44 5.66
N HIS A 186 -24.01 12.81 6.02
CA HIS A 186 -23.72 13.99 6.84
C HIS A 186 -23.26 15.13 5.96
N ASP A 187 -24.20 15.96 5.55
CA ASP A 187 -23.99 17.21 4.84
C ASP A 187 -23.11 17.08 3.57
N PRO A 188 -23.72 16.89 2.40
CA PRO A 188 -23.01 16.65 1.13
C PRO A 188 -22.04 17.76 0.69
N GLY A 189 -21.94 18.85 1.46
CA GLY A 189 -21.03 19.96 1.19
C GLY A 189 -19.65 19.86 1.83
N HIS A 190 -19.38 18.90 2.72
CA HIS A 190 -18.16 18.92 3.56
C HIS A 190 -17.22 17.74 3.40
N ALA A 191 -17.62 16.61 2.85
CA ALA A 191 -16.72 15.48 2.61
C ALA A 191 -16.04 15.58 1.24
N SER A 192 -14.71 15.49 1.21
CA SER A 192 -13.91 15.58 -0.01
C SER A 192 -12.65 14.71 0.08
N LEU A 193 -12.09 14.34 -1.06
CA LEU A 193 -10.79 13.70 -1.13
C LEU A 193 -9.69 14.70 -0.81
N HIS A 194 -9.24 14.77 0.43
CA HIS A 194 -8.20 15.71 0.85
C HIS A 194 -6.81 15.05 1.07
N ALA A 195 -6.67 13.76 0.78
CA ALA A 195 -5.38 13.07 0.83
C ALA A 195 -4.48 13.50 -0.32
N LYS A 196 -3.17 13.65 -0.04
CA LYS A 196 -2.14 13.93 -1.02
C LYS A 196 -1.00 12.94 -0.84
N ALA A 197 -0.78 12.10 -1.84
CA ALA A 197 0.28 11.11 -1.82
C ALA A 197 0.72 10.72 -3.22
N ALA A 198 1.95 10.21 -3.32
CA ALA A 198 2.47 9.52 -4.48
C ALA A 198 3.05 8.17 -4.03
N ILE A 199 2.59 7.07 -4.61
CA ILE A 199 3.01 5.73 -4.24
C ILE A 199 3.55 5.02 -5.47
N ALA A 200 4.82 4.59 -5.42
CA ALA A 200 5.51 3.93 -6.51
C ALA A 200 5.86 2.48 -6.14
N ASP A 201 5.39 1.53 -6.95
CA ASP A 201 5.74 0.11 -6.94
C ASP A 201 5.63 -0.59 -5.57
N ASP A 202 4.75 -0.10 -4.67
CA ASP A 202 4.60 -0.60 -3.30
C ASP A 202 5.89 -0.47 -2.45
N LYS A 203 6.85 0.34 -2.90
CA LYS A 203 8.19 0.51 -2.31
C LYS A 203 8.50 1.92 -1.85
N ILE A 204 7.88 2.92 -2.45
CA ILE A 204 8.08 4.33 -2.11
C ILE A 204 6.72 4.95 -1.90
N ALA A 205 6.55 5.68 -0.79
CA ALA A 205 5.38 6.50 -0.52
C ALA A 205 5.83 7.91 -0.14
N PHE A 206 5.36 8.90 -0.86
CA PHE A 206 5.48 10.30 -0.52
C PHE A 206 4.12 10.79 -0.07
N VAL A 207 4.00 11.18 1.19
CA VAL A 207 2.77 11.75 1.79
C VAL A 207 3.07 13.21 2.11
N THR A 208 2.19 14.12 1.71
CA THR A 208 2.45 15.56 1.82
C THR A 208 1.16 16.35 2.04
N SER A 209 1.27 17.56 2.53
CA SER A 209 0.18 18.55 2.54
C SER A 209 -0.02 19.20 1.16
N ALA A 210 0.98 19.16 0.27
CA ALA A 210 0.98 19.82 -1.03
C ALA A 210 -0.01 19.17 -2.03
N ASN A 211 -0.88 19.98 -2.62
CA ASN A 211 -1.65 19.58 -3.80
C ASN A 211 -0.76 19.53 -5.07
N LEU A 212 -1.24 18.86 -6.13
CA LEU A 212 -0.61 18.87 -7.45
C LEU A 212 -0.85 20.23 -8.17
N THR A 213 -0.42 21.33 -7.54
CA THR A 213 -0.52 22.68 -8.09
C THR A 213 0.85 23.35 -8.04
N GLY A 214 1.14 24.23 -9.00
CA GLY A 214 2.42 24.93 -9.04
C GLY A 214 2.69 25.74 -7.75
N TYR A 215 1.68 26.37 -7.19
CA TYR A 215 1.83 27.14 -5.94
C TYR A 215 2.14 26.25 -4.73
N ALA A 216 1.46 25.10 -4.59
CA ALA A 216 1.69 24.19 -3.48
C ALA A 216 3.06 23.52 -3.58
N LEU A 217 3.51 23.22 -4.78
CA LEU A 217 4.79 22.53 -5.01
C LEU A 217 6.01 23.46 -4.90
N ASP A 218 5.83 24.79 -5.02
CA ASP A 218 6.92 25.74 -5.22
C ASP A 218 6.89 26.97 -4.29
N ARG A 219 5.73 27.38 -3.76
CA ARG A 219 5.56 28.65 -3.05
C ARG A 219 4.92 28.59 -1.68
N ASN A 220 4.04 27.61 -1.42
CA ASN A 220 3.40 27.48 -0.12
C ASN A 220 4.40 26.92 0.91
N MET A 221 4.04 27.03 2.19
CA MET A 221 4.64 26.18 3.22
C MET A 221 3.95 24.83 3.19
N GLU A 222 4.67 23.78 2.80
CA GLU A 222 4.16 22.42 2.72
C GLU A 222 5.14 21.47 3.39
N LEU A 223 4.61 20.49 4.09
CA LEU A 223 5.38 19.46 4.79
C LEU A 223 5.01 18.09 4.25
N GLY A 224 6.00 17.23 4.08
CA GLY A 224 5.80 15.86 3.68
C GLY A 224 6.86 14.93 4.24
N LEU A 225 6.58 13.64 4.09
CA LEU A 225 7.49 12.56 4.39
C LEU A 225 7.58 11.63 3.19
N VAL A 226 8.79 11.30 2.76
CA VAL A 226 9.00 10.21 1.83
C VAL A 226 9.50 8.98 2.59
N VAL A 227 8.79 7.87 2.43
CA VAL A 227 9.09 6.57 3.03
C VAL A 227 9.54 5.63 1.92
N ARG A 228 10.73 5.04 2.06
CA ARG A 228 11.27 4.05 1.13
C ARG A 228 11.43 2.73 1.84
N GLY A 229 10.97 1.65 1.22
CA GLY A 229 10.99 0.33 1.84
C GLY A 229 10.01 0.19 3.01
N GLY A 230 10.17 -0.88 3.79
CA GLY A 230 9.26 -1.21 4.86
C GLY A 230 7.85 -1.58 4.38
N ASN A 231 6.88 -1.48 5.27
CA ASN A 231 5.51 -1.86 4.95
C ASN A 231 4.57 -0.69 4.61
N VAL A 232 4.97 0.56 4.90
CA VAL A 232 4.09 1.73 4.72
C VAL A 232 3.68 1.94 3.26
N PRO A 233 4.60 1.92 2.27
CA PRO A 233 4.22 2.06 0.87
C PRO A 233 3.25 0.97 0.40
N LEU A 234 3.48 -0.28 0.80
CA LEU A 234 2.62 -1.42 0.47
C LEU A 234 1.23 -1.28 1.08
N LEU A 235 1.12 -0.91 2.38
CA LEU A 235 -0.16 -0.72 3.04
C LEU A 235 -1.00 0.37 2.35
N LEU A 236 -0.37 1.48 1.95
CA LEU A 236 -1.06 2.54 1.22
C LEU A 236 -1.51 2.08 -0.17
N ALA A 237 -0.65 1.37 -0.90
CA ALA A 237 -0.98 0.84 -2.22
C ALA A 237 -2.16 -0.15 -2.15
N ASP A 238 -2.13 -1.10 -1.20
CA ASP A 238 -3.19 -2.09 -0.98
C ASP A 238 -4.50 -1.40 -0.55
N HIS A 239 -4.42 -0.37 0.30
CA HIS A 239 -5.60 0.38 0.73
C HIS A 239 -6.33 1.03 -0.45
N PHE A 240 -5.62 1.78 -1.29
CA PHE A 240 -6.24 2.46 -2.43
C PHE A 240 -6.66 1.49 -3.53
N ALA A 241 -5.91 0.42 -3.77
CA ALA A 241 -6.35 -0.65 -4.66
C ALA A 241 -7.67 -1.27 -4.17
N GLY A 242 -7.78 -1.58 -2.87
CA GLY A 242 -8.99 -2.12 -2.27
C GLY A 242 -10.18 -1.16 -2.33
N LEU A 243 -9.98 0.17 -2.27
CA LEU A 243 -11.06 1.15 -2.47
C LEU A 243 -11.57 1.15 -3.92
N ILE A 244 -10.66 0.99 -4.89
CA ILE A 244 -11.01 0.87 -6.31
C ILE A 244 -11.76 -0.45 -6.56
N ASP A 245 -11.25 -1.56 -6.08
CA ASP A 245 -11.83 -2.89 -6.30
C ASP A 245 -13.24 -3.04 -5.70
N ARG A 246 -13.49 -2.36 -4.59
CA ARG A 246 -14.82 -2.31 -3.95
C ARG A 246 -15.77 -1.26 -4.55
N GLY A 247 -15.33 -0.50 -5.54
CA GLY A 247 -16.14 0.54 -6.17
C GLY A 247 -16.40 1.77 -5.28
N VAL A 248 -15.61 1.97 -4.21
CA VAL A 248 -15.64 3.21 -3.41
C VAL A 248 -15.00 4.36 -4.19
N LEU A 249 -13.91 4.07 -4.88
CA LEU A 249 -13.32 4.95 -5.88
C LEU A 249 -13.74 4.44 -7.26
N VAL A 250 -14.43 5.26 -8.02
CA VAL A 250 -14.92 4.90 -9.35
C VAL A 250 -14.10 5.55 -10.43
N ARG A 251 -14.00 4.89 -11.57
CA ARG A 251 -13.33 5.45 -12.74
C ARG A 251 -14.14 6.62 -13.25
N ALA A 252 -13.48 7.75 -13.43
CA ALA A 252 -14.09 8.98 -13.90
C ALA A 252 -14.25 8.99 -15.44
#